data_1474e18ecd3d70623f6b1323ec24c030
#
_entry.id   1474e18ecd3d70623f6b1323ec24c030
#
_cell.length_a   1.000
_cell.length_b   1.000
_cell.length_c   1.000
_cell.angle_alpha   90.00
_cell.angle_beta   90.00
_cell.angle_gamma   90.00
#
_symmetry.space_group_name_H-M   'P 1'
#
loop_
_entity.id
_entity.type
_entity.pdbx_description
1 polymer ?
#
loop_
_entity_poly.entity_id
_entity_poly.type
_entity_poly.pdbx_seq_one_letter_code
_entity_poly.pdbx_strand_id
1 'polypeptide(L)'
;MLRRALPGRCAFCLARCMPNVPWCGPCLAVLPWNRHACVQCAEPLPEASPRYCGHCLRRPPAFAVARIGLRYEDEIALLLRRFKFGYDPRAGNLLVSLMNESLAGLEREQLPELLIALPRHRQRAREQGFDPGPWLTERLAARLGLPWYQPRRLHATPSQRGLDRLARRRNLKGAFAVETALPERIALVDDVMTTGASLDALAVACRGAGARHVEAWAVARTPLGH
;
A
#
# COMPACT_ATOMS: atom_id res chain seq x y z
N MET A 1 13.98 17.20 -9.81
CA MET A 1 15.14 16.29 -9.59
C MET A 1 15.11 15.85 -8.15
N LEU A 2 14.69 14.61 -7.85
CA LEU A 2 14.88 14.03 -6.50
C LEU A 2 16.38 13.77 -6.32
N ARG A 3 17.00 14.59 -5.53
CA ARG A 3 18.44 14.55 -5.28
C ARG A 3 18.73 13.36 -4.34
N ARG A 4 19.95 12.82 -4.42
CA ARG A 4 20.40 11.68 -3.59
C ARG A 4 20.26 12.08 -2.12
N ALA A 5 19.49 11.31 -1.33
CA ALA A 5 19.38 11.55 0.12
C ALA A 5 20.78 11.42 0.76
N LEU A 6 21.31 12.54 1.19
CA LEU A 6 22.55 12.61 1.97
C LEU A 6 22.17 12.52 3.47
N PRO A 7 22.91 11.80 4.30
CA PRO A 7 22.67 11.80 5.74
C PRO A 7 22.56 13.22 6.31
N GLY A 8 21.54 13.48 7.12
CA GLY A 8 21.28 14.80 7.69
C GLY A 8 20.74 15.85 6.71
N ARG A 9 20.25 15.43 5.53
CA ARG A 9 19.64 16.30 4.53
C ARG A 9 18.26 15.81 4.11
N CYS A 10 17.33 16.74 3.94
CA CYS A 10 15.99 16.48 3.43
C CYS A 10 16.06 15.87 2.02
N ALA A 11 15.38 14.73 1.82
CA ALA A 11 15.33 14.04 0.53
C ALA A 11 14.64 14.85 -0.57
N PHE A 12 13.82 15.84 -0.20
CA PHE A 12 13.05 16.67 -1.12
C PHE A 12 13.73 17.99 -1.45
N CYS A 13 14.16 18.78 -0.45
CA CYS A 13 14.73 20.13 -0.65
C CYS A 13 16.21 20.26 -0.29
N LEU A 14 16.86 19.24 0.28
CA LEU A 14 18.24 19.22 0.75
C LEU A 14 18.56 20.13 1.95
N ALA A 15 17.58 20.78 2.55
CA ALA A 15 17.79 21.48 3.81
C ALA A 15 18.36 20.51 4.88
N ARG A 16 19.05 21.06 5.89
CA ARG A 16 19.53 20.23 7.02
C ARG A 16 18.34 19.63 7.77
N CYS A 17 18.47 18.37 8.13
CA CYS A 17 17.50 17.64 8.93
C CYS A 17 18.18 17.03 10.15
N MET A 18 17.38 16.63 11.12
CA MET A 18 17.87 15.84 12.24
C MET A 18 18.44 14.50 11.74
N PRO A 19 19.44 13.93 12.42
CA PRO A 19 19.95 12.60 12.11
C PRO A 19 18.78 11.58 12.04
N ASN A 20 18.83 10.70 11.04
CA ASN A 20 17.82 9.66 10.80
C ASN A 20 16.40 10.12 10.40
N VAL A 21 16.17 11.41 10.21
CA VAL A 21 14.94 11.94 9.64
C VAL A 21 15.18 12.31 8.18
N PRO A 22 14.51 11.63 7.22
CA PRO A 22 14.80 11.82 5.80
C PRO A 22 14.13 13.05 5.17
N TRP A 23 13.40 13.85 5.92
CA TRP A 23 12.68 15.04 5.47
C TRP A 23 12.69 16.16 6.52
N CYS A 24 12.51 17.40 6.09
CA CYS A 24 12.23 18.52 6.98
C CYS A 24 10.72 18.70 7.17
N GLY A 25 10.32 19.37 8.27
CA GLY A 25 8.92 19.61 8.59
C GLY A 25 8.14 20.27 7.45
N PRO A 26 8.63 21.37 6.84
CA PRO A 26 7.95 22.00 5.70
C PRO A 26 7.72 21.06 4.51
N CYS A 27 8.71 20.25 4.12
CA CYS A 27 8.52 19.28 3.03
C CYS A 27 7.52 18.17 3.39
N LEU A 28 7.55 17.66 4.62
CA LEU A 28 6.59 16.67 5.07
C LEU A 28 5.16 17.22 5.06
N ALA A 29 4.98 18.47 5.47
CA ALA A 29 3.67 19.12 5.58
C ALA A 29 2.97 19.32 4.23
N VAL A 30 3.74 19.54 3.14
CA VAL A 30 3.21 19.78 1.79
C VAL A 30 3.06 18.54 0.94
N LEU A 31 3.44 17.35 1.45
CA LEU A 31 3.18 16.10 0.73
C LEU A 31 1.67 15.92 0.51
N PRO A 32 1.26 15.21 -0.55
CA PRO A 32 -0.14 15.00 -0.88
C PRO A 32 -0.79 13.98 0.09
N TRP A 33 -0.96 14.40 1.36
CA TRP A 33 -1.59 13.59 2.39
C TRP A 33 -3.06 13.32 2.08
N ASN A 34 -3.48 12.10 2.29
CA ASN A 34 -4.86 11.63 2.10
C ASN A 34 -5.65 11.76 3.41
N ARG A 35 -5.81 12.99 3.91
CA ARG A 35 -6.36 13.27 5.27
C ARG A 35 -7.85 12.99 5.36
N HIS A 36 -8.61 13.34 4.31
CA HIS A 36 -10.05 13.14 4.22
C HIS A 36 -10.33 12.02 3.21
N ALA A 37 -10.57 10.83 3.72
CA ALA A 37 -10.68 9.65 2.89
C ALA A 37 -11.74 8.67 3.42
N CYS A 38 -12.29 7.88 2.53
CA CYS A 38 -13.14 6.75 2.87
C CYS A 38 -12.39 5.77 3.78
N VAL A 39 -12.91 5.52 4.97
CA VAL A 39 -12.28 4.61 5.97
C VAL A 39 -12.04 3.23 5.39
N GLN A 40 -12.94 2.75 4.53
CA GLN A 40 -12.87 1.40 4.01
C GLN A 40 -11.94 1.24 2.81
N CYS A 41 -11.85 2.22 1.89
CA CYS A 41 -11.03 2.07 0.67
C CYS A 41 -10.05 3.21 0.42
N ALA A 42 -9.92 4.12 1.37
CA ALA A 42 -9.05 5.30 1.30
C ALA A 42 -9.27 6.18 0.05
N GLU A 43 -10.45 6.10 -0.60
CA GLU A 43 -10.81 7.05 -1.66
C GLU A 43 -10.83 8.46 -1.07
N PRO A 44 -10.09 9.43 -1.63
CA PRO A 44 -10.17 10.81 -1.20
C PRO A 44 -11.60 11.33 -1.23
N LEU A 45 -11.99 12.04 -0.19
CA LEU A 45 -13.34 12.60 -0.03
C LEU A 45 -13.24 14.10 0.28
N PRO A 46 -14.24 14.92 -0.10
CA PRO A 46 -14.36 16.27 0.41
C PRO A 46 -14.49 16.30 1.94
N GLU A 47 -14.05 17.37 2.59
CA GLU A 47 -14.03 17.49 4.07
C GLU A 47 -15.37 17.25 4.74
N ALA A 48 -16.46 17.69 4.14
CA ALA A 48 -17.82 17.53 4.68
C ALA A 48 -18.49 16.19 4.33
N SER A 49 -17.74 15.25 3.74
CA SER A 49 -18.32 13.99 3.27
C SER A 49 -18.49 12.96 4.39
N PRO A 50 -19.42 12.00 4.19
CA PRO A 50 -19.55 10.83 5.07
C PRO A 50 -18.26 10.03 5.15
N ARG A 51 -18.06 9.27 6.22
CA ARG A 51 -16.88 8.39 6.42
C ARG A 51 -16.68 7.33 5.33
N TYR A 52 -17.70 7.02 4.54
CA TYR A 52 -17.69 6.00 3.48
C TYR A 52 -18.06 6.61 2.15
N CYS A 53 -17.32 6.26 1.10
CA CYS A 53 -17.67 6.66 -0.27
C CYS A 53 -18.90 5.88 -0.77
N GLY A 54 -19.62 6.45 -1.73
CA GLY A 54 -20.81 5.82 -2.33
C GLY A 54 -20.56 4.44 -2.94
N HIS A 55 -19.31 4.14 -3.34
CA HIS A 55 -18.95 2.81 -3.81
C HIS A 55 -18.92 1.79 -2.68
N CYS A 56 -18.27 2.09 -1.57
CA CYS A 56 -18.16 1.19 -0.41
C CYS A 56 -19.53 0.96 0.26
N LEU A 57 -20.40 1.97 0.25
CA LEU A 57 -21.78 1.79 0.71
C LEU A 57 -22.57 0.78 -0.12
N ARG A 58 -22.36 0.76 -1.44
CA ARG A 58 -23.06 -0.20 -2.33
C ARG A 58 -22.39 -1.57 -2.41
N ARG A 59 -21.05 -1.59 -2.41
CA ARG A 59 -20.26 -2.82 -2.59
C ARG A 59 -19.00 -2.76 -1.73
N PRO A 60 -19.09 -3.08 -0.44
CA PRO A 60 -17.94 -3.09 0.45
C PRO A 60 -16.90 -4.14 -0.03
N PRO A 61 -15.59 -3.82 0.06
CA PRO A 61 -14.54 -4.81 -0.16
C PRO A 61 -14.46 -5.81 1.01
N ALA A 62 -13.73 -6.90 0.81
CA ALA A 62 -13.54 -7.94 1.82
C ALA A 62 -12.60 -7.53 2.96
N PHE A 63 -11.82 -6.45 2.81
CA PHE A 63 -11.07 -5.85 3.92
C PHE A 63 -11.91 -4.79 4.64
N ALA A 64 -11.69 -4.63 5.94
CA ALA A 64 -12.51 -3.75 6.80
C ALA A 64 -12.07 -2.28 6.71
N VAL A 65 -10.76 -2.03 6.65
CA VAL A 65 -10.16 -0.70 6.70
C VAL A 65 -9.02 -0.60 5.70
N ALA A 66 -8.86 0.56 5.07
CA ALA A 66 -7.68 0.90 4.29
C ALA A 66 -6.86 2.01 4.97
N ARG A 67 -5.58 1.74 5.24
CA ARG A 67 -4.64 2.74 5.79
C ARG A 67 -3.67 3.15 4.70
N ILE A 68 -3.98 4.25 4.04
CA ILE A 68 -3.23 4.79 2.91
C ILE A 68 -3.14 6.30 3.11
N GLY A 69 -2.02 6.74 3.67
CA GLY A 69 -1.85 8.12 4.11
C GLY A 69 -1.54 9.12 3.00
N LEU A 70 -1.22 8.67 1.78
CA LEU A 70 -0.80 9.55 0.68
C LEU A 70 -1.64 9.34 -0.58
N ARG A 71 -1.75 10.38 -1.41
CA ARG A 71 -2.31 10.29 -2.77
C ARG A 71 -1.19 10.03 -3.77
N TYR A 72 -1.51 9.31 -4.85
CA TYR A 72 -0.58 9.03 -5.94
C TYR A 72 -0.45 10.27 -6.84
N GLU A 73 0.18 11.30 -6.33
CA GLU A 73 0.36 12.62 -6.96
C GLU A 73 1.81 13.09 -6.74
N ASP A 74 2.25 14.06 -7.53
CA ASP A 74 3.48 14.83 -7.38
C ASP A 74 4.73 13.99 -7.02
N GLU A 75 5.40 14.34 -5.94
CA GLU A 75 6.62 13.70 -5.46
C GLU A 75 6.41 12.22 -5.11
N ILE A 76 5.23 11.85 -4.63
CA ILE A 76 4.91 10.46 -4.27
C ILE A 76 4.80 9.61 -5.53
N ALA A 77 4.16 10.12 -6.59
CA ALA A 77 4.10 9.43 -7.88
C ALA A 77 5.51 9.26 -8.49
N LEU A 78 6.37 10.27 -8.32
CA LEU A 78 7.75 10.21 -8.79
C LEU A 78 8.59 9.20 -8.01
N LEU A 79 8.50 9.18 -6.67
CA LEU A 79 9.18 8.19 -5.81
C LEU A 79 8.75 6.76 -6.16
N LEU A 80 7.46 6.53 -6.31
CA LEU A 80 6.91 5.23 -6.67
C LEU A 80 7.37 4.77 -8.05
N ARG A 81 7.44 5.67 -9.04
CA ARG A 81 7.99 5.35 -10.38
C ARG A 81 9.47 4.99 -10.31
N ARG A 82 10.29 5.76 -9.58
CA ARG A 82 11.71 5.45 -9.39
C ARG A 82 11.90 4.11 -8.71
N PHE A 83 11.13 3.83 -7.66
CA PHE A 83 11.16 2.56 -6.96
C PHE A 83 10.76 1.39 -7.86
N LYS A 84 9.62 1.49 -8.57
CA LYS A 84 9.05 0.39 -9.37
C LYS A 84 9.84 0.08 -10.65
N PHE A 85 10.31 1.11 -11.31
CA PHE A 85 10.89 1.00 -12.66
C PHE A 85 12.37 1.38 -12.72
N GLY A 86 12.84 2.17 -11.78
CA GLY A 86 14.25 2.52 -11.62
C GLY A 86 14.99 1.66 -10.62
N TYR A 87 14.29 0.71 -9.95
CA TYR A 87 14.88 -0.17 -8.93
C TYR A 87 15.67 0.60 -7.86
N ASP A 88 15.20 1.80 -7.51
CA ASP A 88 15.88 2.69 -6.56
C ASP A 88 15.51 2.34 -5.11
N PRO A 89 16.39 1.63 -4.36
CA PRO A 89 16.12 1.24 -2.99
C PRO A 89 16.04 2.43 -2.04
N ARG A 90 16.63 3.59 -2.40
CA ARG A 90 16.53 4.81 -1.60
C ARG A 90 15.13 5.39 -1.69
N ALA A 91 14.55 5.43 -2.90
CA ALA A 91 13.13 5.79 -3.06
C ALA A 91 12.23 4.81 -2.27
N GLY A 92 12.50 3.50 -2.34
CA GLY A 92 11.78 2.50 -1.56
C GLY A 92 11.85 2.73 -0.05
N ASN A 93 13.04 3.01 0.50
CA ASN A 93 13.20 3.29 1.94
C ASN A 93 12.47 4.57 2.37
N LEU A 94 12.41 5.61 1.52
CA LEU A 94 11.60 6.79 1.78
C LEU A 94 10.11 6.45 1.81
N LEU A 95 9.62 5.63 0.86
CA LEU A 95 8.23 5.18 0.83
C LEU A 95 7.87 4.36 2.08
N VAL A 96 8.73 3.45 2.52
CA VAL A 96 8.53 2.72 3.80
C VAL A 96 8.48 3.67 4.98
N SER A 97 9.34 4.70 5.02
CA SER A 97 9.33 5.71 6.09
C SER A 97 8.04 6.52 6.10
N LEU A 98 7.52 6.91 4.92
CA LEU A 98 6.25 7.62 4.79
C LEU A 98 5.04 6.73 5.13
N MET A 99 5.08 5.43 4.80
CA MET A 99 4.07 4.48 5.28
C MET A 99 4.07 4.41 6.81
N ASN A 100 5.24 4.27 7.42
CA ASN A 100 5.35 4.23 8.88
C ASN A 100 4.84 5.54 9.51
N GLU A 101 5.14 6.69 8.92
CA GLU A 101 4.60 7.99 9.37
C GLU A 101 3.07 8.02 9.31
N SER A 102 2.46 7.51 8.25
CA SER A 102 1.00 7.45 8.12
C SER A 102 0.34 6.47 9.10
N LEU A 103 1.09 5.58 9.71
CA LEU A 103 0.64 4.62 10.72
C LEU A 103 0.99 5.04 12.16
N ALA A 104 1.70 6.17 12.35
CA ALA A 104 2.22 6.61 13.65
C ALA A 104 1.14 6.86 14.73
N GLY A 105 -0.13 7.03 14.33
CA GLY A 105 -1.27 7.16 15.27
C GLY A 105 -1.85 5.83 15.74
N LEU A 106 -1.29 4.67 15.35
CA LEU A 106 -1.76 3.37 15.79
C LEU A 106 -1.05 2.96 17.08
N GLU A 107 -1.83 2.62 18.10
CA GLU A 107 -1.33 1.97 19.29
C GLU A 107 -0.89 0.53 18.98
N ARG A 108 0.02 -0.02 19.80
CA ARG A 108 0.58 -1.36 19.56
C ARG A 108 -0.50 -2.46 19.48
N GLU A 109 -1.54 -2.33 20.27
CA GLU A 109 -2.69 -3.25 20.32
C GLU A 109 -3.57 -3.19 19.07
N GLN A 110 -3.48 -2.11 18.31
CA GLN A 110 -4.19 -1.91 17.04
C GLN A 110 -3.41 -2.45 15.84
N LEU A 111 -2.11 -2.74 16.03
CA LEU A 111 -1.31 -3.33 14.95
C LEU A 111 -1.80 -4.74 14.61
N PRO A 112 -1.69 -5.16 13.34
CA PRO A 112 -1.99 -6.53 12.94
C PRO A 112 -0.95 -7.50 13.53
N GLU A 113 -1.31 -8.78 13.61
CA GLU A 113 -0.41 -9.85 14.06
C GLU A 113 0.54 -10.29 12.95
N LEU A 114 0.16 -10.06 11.68
CA LEU A 114 0.92 -10.49 10.51
C LEU A 114 0.70 -9.52 9.34
N LEU A 115 1.78 -9.19 8.63
CA LEU A 115 1.71 -8.49 7.36
C LEU A 115 1.71 -9.48 6.20
N ILE A 116 0.83 -9.28 5.23
CA ILE A 116 0.73 -10.11 4.02
C ILE A 116 1.14 -9.27 2.81
N ALA A 117 2.23 -9.65 2.16
CA ALA A 117 2.65 -9.00 0.92
C ALA A 117 1.71 -9.34 -0.24
N LEU A 118 1.23 -8.34 -0.98
CA LEU A 118 0.52 -8.59 -2.23
C LEU A 118 1.52 -9.06 -3.31
N PRO A 119 1.46 -10.35 -3.73
CA PRO A 119 2.42 -10.87 -4.69
C PRO A 119 2.08 -10.46 -6.12
N ARG A 120 3.09 -10.14 -6.93
CA ARG A 120 2.96 -10.11 -8.40
C ARG A 120 2.95 -11.53 -8.96
N HIS A 121 2.45 -11.67 -10.17
CA HIS A 121 2.60 -12.94 -10.89
C HIS A 121 4.07 -13.23 -11.17
N ARG A 122 4.51 -14.48 -10.97
CA ARG A 122 5.92 -14.90 -11.10
C ARG A 122 6.56 -14.48 -12.42
N GLN A 123 5.84 -14.58 -13.52
CA GLN A 123 6.35 -14.16 -14.82
C GLN A 123 6.69 -12.66 -14.83
N ARG A 124 5.79 -11.79 -14.36
CA ARG A 124 6.04 -10.35 -14.27
C ARG A 124 7.14 -9.99 -13.28
N ALA A 125 7.24 -10.72 -12.17
CA ALA A 125 8.33 -10.52 -11.22
C ALA A 125 9.69 -10.90 -11.83
N ARG A 126 9.75 -11.99 -12.62
CA ARG A 126 10.95 -12.39 -13.35
C ARG A 126 11.33 -11.42 -14.47
N GLU A 127 10.37 -10.98 -15.28
CA GLU A 127 10.58 -10.02 -16.37
C GLU A 127 11.11 -8.68 -15.86
N GLN A 128 10.71 -8.28 -14.66
CA GLN A 128 11.14 -7.03 -14.03
C GLN A 128 12.32 -7.19 -13.06
N GLY A 129 12.69 -8.43 -12.71
CA GLY A 129 13.77 -8.71 -11.73
C GLY A 129 13.50 -8.20 -10.32
N PHE A 130 12.29 -7.68 -10.03
CA PHE A 130 11.96 -7.00 -8.78
C PHE A 130 10.46 -7.06 -8.50
N ASP A 131 10.11 -7.34 -7.22
CA ASP A 131 8.73 -7.29 -6.73
C ASP A 131 8.61 -6.25 -5.61
N PRO A 132 7.97 -5.08 -5.85
CA PRO A 132 7.84 -4.01 -4.87
C PRO A 132 7.05 -4.39 -3.63
N GLY A 133 5.99 -5.20 -3.76
CA GLY A 133 5.11 -5.57 -2.64
C GLY A 133 5.86 -6.27 -1.52
N PRO A 134 6.50 -7.42 -1.76
CA PRO A 134 7.31 -8.12 -0.77
C PRO A 134 8.45 -7.26 -0.22
N TRP A 135 9.13 -6.50 -1.08
CA TRP A 135 10.23 -5.63 -0.67
C TRP A 135 9.79 -4.54 0.34
N LEU A 136 8.65 -3.91 0.10
CA LEU A 136 8.06 -2.92 1.01
C LEU A 136 7.59 -3.59 2.29
N THR A 137 6.92 -4.74 2.17
CA THR A 137 6.36 -5.48 3.31
C THR A 137 7.45 -5.91 4.28
N GLU A 138 8.53 -6.51 3.80
CA GLU A 138 9.67 -6.95 4.62
C GLU A 138 10.24 -5.80 5.46
N ARG A 139 10.46 -4.64 4.83
CA ARG A 139 11.05 -3.48 5.52
C ARG A 139 10.08 -2.79 6.47
N LEU A 140 8.81 -2.73 6.13
CA LEU A 140 7.79 -2.24 7.03
C LEU A 140 7.61 -3.16 8.23
N ALA A 141 7.59 -4.48 8.00
CA ALA A 141 7.54 -5.50 9.04
C ALA A 141 8.69 -5.37 10.03
N ALA A 142 9.92 -5.23 9.53
CA ALA A 142 11.11 -5.02 10.36
C ALA A 142 11.01 -3.75 11.21
N ARG A 143 10.44 -2.66 10.69
CA ARG A 143 10.23 -1.41 11.46
C ARG A 143 9.19 -1.52 12.55
N LEU A 144 8.11 -2.27 12.28
CA LEU A 144 6.99 -2.46 13.20
C LEU A 144 7.23 -3.62 14.18
N GLY A 145 8.29 -4.42 13.99
CA GLY A 145 8.55 -5.62 14.76
C GLY A 145 7.49 -6.71 14.56
N LEU A 146 6.96 -6.83 13.32
CA LEU A 146 5.91 -7.76 12.96
C LEU A 146 6.43 -8.88 12.04
N PRO A 147 5.88 -10.09 12.11
CA PRO A 147 6.13 -11.11 11.09
C PRO A 147 5.44 -10.74 9.78
N TRP A 148 5.93 -11.31 8.67
CA TRP A 148 5.28 -11.16 7.38
C TRP A 148 5.29 -12.46 6.58
N TYR A 149 4.34 -12.56 5.63
CA TYR A 149 4.14 -13.72 4.76
C TYR A 149 3.79 -13.27 3.34
N GLN A 150 4.22 -14.04 2.35
CA GLN A 150 3.89 -13.83 0.96
C GLN A 150 3.10 -15.03 0.41
N PRO A 151 1.80 -14.89 0.11
CA PRO A 151 1.01 -15.93 -0.52
C PRO A 151 1.42 -16.13 -1.98
N ARG A 152 1.00 -17.25 -2.56
CA ARG A 152 1.24 -17.52 -3.98
C ARG A 152 0.18 -16.85 -4.85
N ARG A 153 0.62 -16.26 -5.96
CA ARG A 153 -0.29 -15.84 -7.03
C ARG A 153 -0.34 -16.94 -8.08
N LEU A 154 -1.50 -17.56 -8.26
CA LEU A 154 -1.69 -18.74 -9.11
C LEU A 154 -1.79 -18.40 -10.59
N HIS A 155 -2.43 -17.26 -10.94
CA HIS A 155 -2.71 -16.90 -12.32
C HIS A 155 -2.15 -15.53 -12.69
N ALA A 156 -1.53 -15.46 -13.89
CA ALA A 156 -1.28 -14.18 -14.55
C ALA A 156 -2.64 -13.60 -14.97
N THR A 157 -3.08 -12.56 -14.29
CA THR A 157 -4.23 -11.82 -14.82
C THR A 157 -3.75 -10.94 -15.98
N PRO A 158 -4.48 -10.89 -17.10
CA PRO A 158 -4.18 -9.98 -18.20
C PRO A 158 -3.98 -8.55 -17.71
N SER A 159 -3.28 -7.73 -18.50
CA SER A 159 -3.08 -6.32 -18.16
C SER A 159 -4.42 -5.70 -17.78
N GLN A 160 -4.49 -5.15 -16.57
CA GLN A 160 -5.73 -4.50 -16.08
C GLN A 160 -5.93 -3.11 -16.69
N ARG A 161 -5.02 -2.69 -17.61
CA ARG A 161 -5.16 -1.44 -18.36
C ARG A 161 -6.39 -1.56 -19.27
N GLY A 162 -7.32 -0.62 -19.15
CA GLY A 162 -8.56 -0.60 -19.97
C GLY A 162 -9.71 -1.47 -19.47
N LEU A 163 -9.53 -2.31 -18.43
CA LEU A 163 -10.64 -3.05 -17.84
C LEU A 163 -11.38 -2.21 -16.81
N ASP A 164 -12.71 -2.30 -16.82
CA ASP A 164 -13.54 -1.77 -15.74
C ASP A 164 -13.31 -2.53 -14.41
N ARG A 165 -13.83 -1.99 -13.32
CA ARG A 165 -13.64 -2.54 -11.99
C ARG A 165 -14.29 -3.93 -11.80
N LEU A 166 -15.41 -4.19 -12.49
CA LEU A 166 -16.13 -5.46 -12.40
C LEU A 166 -15.36 -6.58 -13.13
N ALA A 167 -14.83 -6.27 -14.32
CA ALA A 167 -13.97 -7.19 -15.07
C ALA A 167 -12.68 -7.50 -14.30
N ARG A 168 -12.08 -6.49 -13.63
CA ARG A 168 -10.90 -6.71 -12.76
C ARG A 168 -11.19 -7.64 -11.60
N ARG A 169 -12.34 -7.52 -10.93
CA ARG A 169 -12.74 -8.44 -9.85
C ARG A 169 -12.95 -9.87 -10.35
N ARG A 170 -13.61 -10.06 -11.49
CA ARG A 170 -13.80 -11.39 -12.08
C ARG A 170 -12.50 -12.08 -12.43
N ASN A 171 -11.55 -11.33 -13.02
CA ASN A 171 -10.24 -11.85 -13.39
C ASN A 171 -9.37 -12.26 -12.18
N LEU A 172 -9.68 -11.77 -10.99
CA LEU A 172 -8.88 -12.03 -9.78
C LEU A 172 -9.49 -13.10 -8.87
N LYS A 173 -10.66 -13.65 -9.22
CA LYS A 173 -11.29 -14.73 -8.44
C LYS A 173 -10.39 -15.97 -8.44
N GLY A 174 -9.98 -16.45 -7.26
CA GLY A 174 -9.07 -17.57 -7.13
C GLY A 174 -7.61 -17.29 -7.54
N ALA A 175 -7.23 -16.00 -7.70
CA ALA A 175 -5.87 -15.63 -8.12
C ALA A 175 -4.80 -15.84 -7.05
N PHE A 176 -5.18 -16.01 -5.80
CA PHE A 176 -4.26 -16.15 -4.67
C PHE A 176 -4.51 -17.44 -3.91
N ALA A 177 -3.42 -18.13 -3.54
CA ALA A 177 -3.43 -19.28 -2.62
C ALA A 177 -2.70 -18.90 -1.33
N VAL A 178 -3.38 -19.08 -0.22
CA VAL A 178 -2.83 -18.97 1.14
C VAL A 178 -2.71 -20.39 1.67
N GLU A 179 -1.48 -20.86 1.84
CA GLU A 179 -1.18 -22.27 2.13
C GLU A 179 -0.96 -22.54 3.64
N THR A 180 -1.26 -21.56 4.48
CA THR A 180 -1.12 -21.65 5.93
C THR A 180 -2.34 -21.04 6.63
N ALA A 181 -2.64 -21.51 7.82
CA ALA A 181 -3.61 -20.84 8.68
C ALA A 181 -3.10 -19.44 9.06
N LEU A 182 -3.97 -18.45 9.01
CA LEU A 182 -3.64 -17.09 9.33
C LEU A 182 -4.15 -16.69 10.72
N PRO A 183 -3.46 -15.76 11.41
CA PRO A 183 -3.97 -15.17 12.64
C PRO A 183 -5.22 -14.34 12.38
N GLU A 184 -5.89 -13.95 13.44
CA GLU A 184 -7.18 -13.26 13.37
C GLU A 184 -7.09 -11.89 12.70
N ARG A 185 -6.04 -11.10 13.03
CA ARG A 185 -5.85 -9.73 12.55
C ARG A 185 -4.63 -9.63 11.65
N ILE A 186 -4.85 -9.27 10.39
CA ILE A 186 -3.79 -9.13 9.39
C ILE A 186 -3.89 -7.82 8.62
N ALA A 187 -2.78 -7.37 8.03
CA ALA A 187 -2.78 -6.28 7.06
C ALA A 187 -2.14 -6.74 5.74
N LEU A 188 -2.84 -6.47 4.64
CA LEU A 188 -2.35 -6.68 3.27
C LEU A 188 -1.55 -5.47 2.84
N VAL A 189 -0.34 -5.66 2.34
CA VAL A 189 0.56 -4.56 1.96
C VAL A 189 0.77 -4.53 0.45
N ASP A 190 0.56 -3.34 -0.14
CA ASP A 190 0.82 -3.04 -1.56
C ASP A 190 1.56 -1.70 -1.70
N ASP A 191 2.07 -1.41 -2.88
CA ASP A 191 2.70 -0.13 -3.18
C ASP A 191 1.68 0.97 -3.52
N VAL A 192 0.68 0.68 -4.38
CA VAL A 192 -0.37 1.65 -4.78
C VAL A 192 -1.72 0.97 -4.90
N MET A 193 -2.68 1.44 -4.13
CA MET A 193 -4.06 1.05 -4.32
C MET A 193 -4.71 1.92 -5.42
N THR A 194 -5.03 1.31 -6.57
CA THR A 194 -5.83 1.92 -7.64
C THR A 194 -7.32 1.63 -7.42
N THR A 195 -7.85 0.55 -7.95
CA THR A 195 -9.25 0.14 -7.73
C THR A 195 -9.44 -0.66 -6.43
N GLY A 196 -8.37 -1.14 -5.82
CA GLY A 196 -8.40 -2.03 -4.67
C GLY A 196 -8.75 -3.50 -5.00
N ALA A 197 -8.96 -3.83 -6.29
CA ALA A 197 -9.44 -5.16 -6.69
C ALA A 197 -8.46 -6.30 -6.31
N SER A 198 -7.15 -6.06 -6.40
CA SER A 198 -6.14 -7.07 -6.01
C SER A 198 -6.12 -7.31 -4.51
N LEU A 199 -6.18 -6.24 -3.71
CA LEU A 199 -6.28 -6.33 -2.25
C LEU A 199 -7.59 -6.97 -1.80
N ASP A 200 -8.69 -6.66 -2.47
CA ASP A 200 -10.00 -7.27 -2.23
C ASP A 200 -9.98 -8.80 -2.49
N ALA A 201 -9.42 -9.23 -3.63
CA ALA A 201 -9.28 -10.64 -3.95
C ALA A 201 -8.34 -11.40 -2.98
N LEU A 202 -7.25 -10.76 -2.57
CA LEU A 202 -6.35 -11.33 -1.56
C LEU A 202 -7.02 -11.39 -0.19
N ALA A 203 -7.81 -10.37 0.19
CA ALA A 203 -8.57 -10.38 1.44
C ALA A 203 -9.56 -11.54 1.50
N VAL A 204 -10.25 -11.85 0.39
CA VAL A 204 -11.14 -13.02 0.29
C VAL A 204 -10.36 -14.31 0.55
N ALA A 205 -9.18 -14.49 -0.06
CA ALA A 205 -8.35 -15.67 0.16
C ALA A 205 -7.86 -15.77 1.62
N CYS A 206 -7.43 -14.65 2.21
CA CYS A 206 -6.98 -14.62 3.61
C CYS A 206 -8.12 -14.92 4.60
N ARG A 207 -9.33 -14.44 4.34
CA ARG A 207 -10.51 -14.79 5.15
C ARG A 207 -10.82 -16.30 5.09
N GLY A 208 -10.68 -16.89 3.90
CA GLY A 208 -10.80 -18.35 3.72
C GLY A 208 -9.73 -19.14 4.48
N ALA A 209 -8.60 -18.54 4.80
CA ALA A 209 -7.49 -19.13 5.57
C ALA A 209 -7.54 -18.80 7.09
N GLY A 210 -8.63 -18.19 7.59
CA GLY A 210 -8.87 -17.97 9.02
C GLY A 210 -8.83 -16.52 9.49
N ALA A 211 -8.36 -15.55 8.67
CA ALA A 211 -8.32 -14.16 9.09
C ALA A 211 -9.73 -13.57 9.25
N ARG A 212 -9.99 -12.92 10.38
CA ARG A 212 -11.29 -12.29 10.70
C ARG A 212 -11.26 -10.78 10.45
N HIS A 213 -10.18 -10.12 10.84
CA HIS A 213 -9.98 -8.70 10.62
C HIS A 213 -8.85 -8.49 9.61
N VAL A 214 -9.21 -8.00 8.43
CA VAL A 214 -8.25 -7.76 7.33
C VAL A 214 -8.21 -6.27 7.04
N GLU A 215 -7.03 -5.68 7.11
CA GLU A 215 -6.77 -4.31 6.69
C GLU A 215 -6.03 -4.28 5.33
N ALA A 216 -6.16 -3.19 4.59
CA ALA A 216 -5.41 -2.93 3.37
C ALA A 216 -4.49 -1.73 3.57
N TRP A 217 -3.18 -1.94 3.47
CA TRP A 217 -2.17 -0.91 3.64
C TRP A 217 -1.45 -0.67 2.31
N ALA A 218 -1.28 0.58 1.92
CA ALA A 218 -0.47 0.94 0.75
C ALA A 218 0.22 2.29 0.96
N VAL A 219 1.26 2.55 0.19
CA VAL A 219 1.94 3.84 0.22
C VAL A 219 1.00 4.95 -0.24
N ALA A 220 0.34 4.71 -1.37
CA ALA A 220 -0.49 5.76 -1.99
C ALA A 220 -1.79 5.23 -2.58
N ARG A 221 -2.79 6.11 -2.61
CA ARG A 221 -4.08 5.92 -3.25
C ARG A 221 -4.14 6.69 -4.57
N THR A 222 -4.44 6.00 -5.66
CA THR A 222 -4.83 6.68 -6.90
C THR A 222 -6.31 7.05 -6.80
N PRO A 223 -6.68 8.33 -6.81
CA PRO A 223 -8.08 8.73 -6.83
C PRO A 223 -8.83 8.07 -7.99
N LEU A 224 -10.05 7.61 -7.75
CA LEU A 224 -10.93 7.17 -8.82
C LEU A 224 -11.44 8.45 -9.48
N GLY A 225 -11.03 8.73 -10.72
CA GLY A 225 -11.54 9.88 -11.46
C GLY A 225 -13.08 9.87 -11.42
N HIS A 226 -13.65 10.98 -11.02
CA HIS A 226 -15.09 11.27 -11.11
C HIS A 226 -15.42 11.75 -12.49
#